data_8c18b6a08fe4324ef07ee880a6759cd5
#
_entry.id   8c18b6a08fe4324ef07ee880a6759cd5
#
_cell.length_a   1.000
_cell.length_b   1.000
_cell.length_c   1.000
_cell.angle_alpha   90.00
_cell.angle_beta   90.00
_cell.angle_gamma   90.00
#
_symmetry.space_group_name_H-M   'P 1'
#
loop_
_entity.id
_entity.type
_entity.pdbx_description
1 polymer ?
#
loop_
_entity_poly.entity_id
_entity_poly.type
_entity_poly.pdbx_seq_one_letter_code
_entity_poly.pdbx_strand_id
1 'polypeptide(L)'
;MYALLRQWLSTPFENFRLLSNFTRQDFSAQYTGSVIGFLWLFLTPLANIVIYGFVFGYVFQLRALPEFRETEFVLFMMLGYLPWFALAESLGKSTSLLIEKAGLITKVKFPVQILPVVCTLVPYMTHTIGFGLLLGYLALQGYFSALWLWIPAIYLMQFLFTMGLVSIISALS
;
A
#
# COMPACT_ATOMS: atom_id res chain seq x y z
N MET A 1 -0.37 20.98 22.30
CA MET A 1 -0.75 19.72 21.64
C MET A 1 -1.50 19.95 20.32
N TYR A 2 -2.62 20.70 20.29
CA TYR A 2 -3.37 20.98 19.04
C TYR A 2 -2.55 21.73 17.97
N ALA A 3 -1.72 22.72 18.36
CA ALA A 3 -0.90 23.46 17.41
C ALA A 3 0.16 22.56 16.73
N LEU A 4 0.78 21.65 17.47
CA LEU A 4 1.75 20.69 16.93
C LEU A 4 1.09 19.68 15.97
N LEU A 5 -0.07 19.15 16.32
CA LEU A 5 -0.84 18.25 15.45
C LEU A 5 -1.26 18.96 14.15
N ARG A 6 -1.74 20.20 14.26
CA ARG A 6 -2.12 21.00 13.08
C ARG A 6 -0.91 21.24 12.17
N GLN A 7 0.21 21.65 12.73
CA GLN A 7 1.45 21.86 11.98
C GLN A 7 1.92 20.55 11.33
N TRP A 8 1.84 19.43 12.05
CA TRP A 8 2.24 18.11 11.53
C TRP A 8 1.39 17.69 10.34
N LEU A 9 0.09 17.93 10.38
CA LEU A 9 -0.84 17.61 9.29
C LEU A 9 -0.77 18.61 8.13
N SER A 10 -0.49 19.91 8.37
CA SER A 10 -0.45 20.93 7.31
C SER A 10 0.85 20.91 6.51
N THR A 11 1.98 20.58 7.14
CA THR A 11 3.31 20.61 6.51
C THR A 11 3.41 19.81 5.19
N PRO A 12 2.87 18.58 5.04
CA PRO A 12 2.88 17.86 3.79
C PRO A 12 2.09 18.55 2.68
N PHE A 13 0.97 19.19 3.01
CA PHE A 13 0.13 19.91 2.05
C PHE A 13 0.76 21.25 1.63
N GLU A 14 1.36 21.97 2.56
CA GLU A 14 2.11 23.21 2.27
C GLU A 14 3.30 22.95 1.37
N ASN A 15 3.92 21.77 1.47
CA ASN A 15 5.06 21.33 0.65
C ASN A 15 4.68 20.28 -0.39
N PHE A 16 3.49 20.40 -1.00
CA PHE A 16 2.96 19.41 -1.94
C PHE A 16 3.91 19.07 -3.11
N ARG A 17 4.64 20.07 -3.63
CA ARG A 17 5.65 19.84 -4.68
C ARG A 17 6.76 18.91 -4.20
N LEU A 18 7.20 19.10 -2.97
CA LEU A 18 8.25 18.28 -2.37
C LEU A 18 7.73 16.86 -2.14
N LEU A 19 6.54 16.73 -1.56
CA LEU A 19 5.85 15.45 -1.36
C LEU A 19 5.71 14.69 -2.69
N SER A 20 5.20 15.33 -3.74
CA SER A 20 5.02 14.72 -5.06
C SER A 20 6.35 14.26 -5.68
N ASN A 21 7.42 15.09 -5.58
CA ASN A 21 8.72 14.73 -6.12
C ASN A 21 9.33 13.52 -5.40
N PHE A 22 9.29 13.48 -4.06
CA PHE A 22 9.78 12.33 -3.30
C PHE A 22 8.96 11.08 -3.53
N THR A 23 7.63 11.18 -3.58
CA THR A 23 6.75 10.05 -3.91
C THR A 23 7.08 9.50 -5.29
N ARG A 24 7.23 10.36 -6.29
CA ARG A 24 7.58 9.95 -7.65
C ARG A 24 8.97 9.30 -7.70
N GLN A 25 9.94 9.88 -7.00
CA GLN A 25 11.31 9.35 -6.94
C GLN A 25 11.34 7.97 -6.29
N ASP A 26 10.74 7.81 -5.10
CA ASP A 26 10.71 6.54 -4.38
C ASP A 26 9.89 5.48 -5.12
N PHE A 27 8.77 5.87 -5.74
CA PHE A 27 7.97 4.98 -6.59
C PHE A 27 8.76 4.51 -7.82
N SER A 28 9.44 5.43 -8.53
CA SER A 28 10.24 5.06 -9.69
C SER A 28 11.46 4.24 -9.31
N ALA A 29 12.09 4.52 -8.18
CA ALA A 29 13.28 3.80 -7.70
C ALA A 29 13.01 2.30 -7.49
N GLN A 30 11.78 1.89 -7.15
CA GLN A 30 11.40 0.48 -7.01
C GLN A 30 11.55 -0.32 -8.32
N TYR A 31 11.44 0.37 -9.47
CA TYR A 31 11.43 -0.27 -10.79
C TYR A 31 12.67 0.09 -11.62
N THR A 32 13.50 1.04 -11.15
CA THR A 32 14.71 1.48 -11.83
C THR A 32 15.79 0.39 -11.73
N GLY A 33 16.42 0.08 -12.86
CA GLY A 33 17.46 -0.97 -12.93
C GLY A 33 16.94 -2.37 -13.21
N SER A 34 15.62 -2.58 -13.27
CA SER A 34 15.03 -3.83 -13.70
C SER A 34 14.81 -3.87 -15.21
N VAL A 35 15.13 -5.01 -15.85
CA VAL A 35 14.88 -5.24 -17.29
C VAL A 35 13.39 -5.14 -17.63
N ILE A 36 12.53 -5.56 -16.70
CA ILE A 36 11.08 -5.57 -16.89
C ILE A 36 10.45 -4.22 -16.47
N GLY A 37 11.16 -3.43 -15.62
CA GLY A 37 10.74 -2.09 -15.23
C GLY A 37 9.33 -2.04 -14.62
N PHE A 38 8.48 -1.16 -15.14
CA PHE A 38 7.11 -0.96 -14.67
C PHE A 38 6.17 -2.17 -14.83
N LEU A 39 6.52 -3.16 -15.63
CA LEU A 39 5.72 -4.40 -15.74
C LEU A 39 5.62 -5.14 -14.41
N TRP A 40 6.59 -4.99 -13.51
CA TRP A 40 6.52 -5.55 -12.16
C TRP A 40 5.30 -5.08 -11.37
N LEU A 41 4.79 -3.88 -11.66
CA LEU A 41 3.59 -3.33 -11.04
C LEU A 41 2.35 -4.22 -11.25
N PHE A 42 2.31 -4.90 -12.40
CA PHE A 42 1.22 -5.83 -12.77
C PHE A 42 1.59 -7.28 -12.47
N LEU A 43 2.84 -7.65 -12.72
CA LEU A 43 3.32 -9.02 -12.52
C LEU A 43 3.31 -9.43 -11.05
N THR A 44 3.67 -8.51 -10.13
CA THR A 44 3.70 -8.82 -8.70
C THR A 44 2.33 -9.20 -8.14
N PRO A 45 1.25 -8.42 -8.34
CA PRO A 45 -0.10 -8.83 -7.92
C PRO A 45 -0.56 -10.13 -8.59
N LEU A 46 -0.30 -10.29 -9.89
CA LEU A 46 -0.66 -11.50 -10.61
C LEU A 46 0.08 -12.74 -10.08
N ALA A 47 1.40 -12.61 -9.83
CA ALA A 47 2.18 -13.68 -9.24
C ALA A 47 1.65 -14.06 -7.84
N ASN A 48 1.30 -13.06 -7.03
CA ASN A 48 0.70 -13.30 -5.73
C ASN A 48 -0.64 -14.06 -5.85
N ILE A 49 -1.52 -13.66 -6.75
CA ILE A 49 -2.80 -14.34 -6.99
C ILE A 49 -2.54 -15.81 -7.39
N VAL A 50 -1.59 -16.06 -8.29
CA VAL A 50 -1.25 -17.43 -8.73
C VAL A 50 -0.65 -18.23 -7.59
N ILE A 51 0.33 -17.67 -6.85
CA ILE A 51 1.01 -18.37 -5.74
C ILE A 51 0.02 -18.70 -4.62
N TYR A 52 -0.76 -17.74 -4.18
CA TYR A 52 -1.73 -17.96 -3.10
C TYR A 52 -2.89 -18.82 -3.55
N GLY A 53 -3.33 -18.68 -4.81
CA GLY A 53 -4.32 -19.57 -5.41
C GLY A 53 -3.84 -21.02 -5.43
N PHE A 54 -2.58 -21.25 -5.81
CA PHE A 54 -1.97 -22.58 -5.78
C PHE A 54 -1.86 -23.11 -4.34
N VAL A 55 -1.30 -22.31 -3.43
CA VAL A 55 -1.07 -22.74 -2.04
C VAL A 55 -2.39 -23.05 -1.34
N PHE A 56 -3.35 -22.14 -1.36
CA PHE A 56 -4.60 -22.31 -0.63
C PHE A 56 -5.62 -23.18 -1.35
N GLY A 57 -5.69 -23.09 -2.68
CA GLY A 57 -6.60 -23.91 -3.48
C GLY A 57 -6.11 -25.34 -3.67
N TYR A 58 -4.82 -25.54 -4.04
CA TYR A 58 -4.30 -26.86 -4.39
C TYR A 58 -3.60 -27.57 -3.22
N VAL A 59 -2.70 -26.87 -2.48
CA VAL A 59 -1.92 -27.52 -1.41
C VAL A 59 -2.75 -27.70 -0.14
N PHE A 60 -3.38 -26.63 0.35
CA PHE A 60 -4.19 -26.71 1.56
C PHE A 60 -5.60 -27.24 1.31
N GLN A 61 -6.05 -27.27 0.04
CA GLN A 61 -7.41 -27.69 -0.32
C GLN A 61 -8.46 -27.07 0.62
N LEU A 62 -8.24 -25.81 0.96
CA LEU A 62 -9.16 -25.07 1.80
C LEU A 62 -10.49 -25.01 1.06
N ARG A 63 -11.36 -25.95 1.36
CA ARG A 63 -12.74 -25.89 0.92
C ARG A 63 -13.34 -24.68 1.60
N ALA A 64 -13.60 -23.67 0.78
CA ALA A 64 -14.46 -22.57 1.19
C ALA A 64 -15.71 -23.15 1.86
N LEU A 65 -16.34 -22.36 2.69
CA LEU A 65 -17.68 -22.65 3.19
C LEU A 65 -18.52 -23.22 2.03
N PRO A 66 -19.45 -24.15 2.27
CA PRO A 66 -20.22 -24.82 1.23
C PRO A 66 -20.88 -23.88 0.20
N GLU A 67 -20.97 -22.62 0.53
CA GLU A 67 -21.57 -21.54 -0.25
C GLU A 67 -20.63 -20.93 -1.30
N PHE A 68 -19.29 -21.15 -1.20
CA PHE A 68 -18.30 -20.58 -2.14
C PHE A 68 -17.64 -21.67 -2.99
N ARG A 69 -17.50 -21.43 -4.28
CA ARG A 69 -16.64 -22.26 -5.15
C ARG A 69 -15.17 -22.01 -4.76
N GLU A 70 -14.29 -22.98 -4.99
CA GLU A 70 -12.86 -22.88 -4.66
C GLU A 70 -12.19 -21.60 -5.20
N THR A 71 -12.54 -21.22 -6.44
CA THR A 71 -12.05 -20.01 -7.09
C THR A 71 -12.54 -18.73 -6.40
N GLU A 72 -13.78 -18.72 -5.92
CA GLU A 72 -14.39 -17.59 -5.23
C GLU A 72 -13.71 -17.33 -3.86
N PHE A 73 -13.31 -18.39 -3.18
CA PHE A 73 -12.59 -18.28 -1.91
C PHE A 73 -11.23 -17.61 -2.07
N VAL A 74 -10.46 -18.00 -3.10
CA VAL A 74 -9.15 -17.37 -3.38
C VAL A 74 -9.32 -15.89 -3.70
N LEU A 75 -10.31 -15.53 -4.51
CA LEU A 75 -10.60 -14.14 -4.85
C LEU A 75 -11.03 -13.33 -3.61
N PHE A 76 -11.89 -13.91 -2.77
CA PHE A 76 -12.30 -13.30 -1.51
C PHE A 76 -11.10 -13.06 -0.58
N MET A 77 -10.22 -14.05 -0.44
CA MET A 77 -9.00 -13.92 0.36
C MET A 77 -8.09 -12.81 -0.18
N MET A 78 -7.95 -12.70 -1.51
CA MET A 78 -7.13 -11.66 -2.14
C MET A 78 -7.67 -10.25 -1.89
N LEU A 79 -8.98 -10.07 -1.76
CA LEU A 79 -9.59 -8.77 -1.41
C LEU A 79 -9.10 -8.24 -0.06
N GLY A 80 -8.88 -9.12 0.91
CA GLY A 80 -8.30 -8.73 2.20
C GLY A 80 -6.77 -8.64 2.17
N TYR A 81 -6.13 -9.49 1.38
CA TYR A 81 -4.68 -9.64 1.36
C TYR A 81 -3.96 -8.48 0.68
N LEU A 82 -4.49 -7.93 -0.42
CA LEU A 82 -3.89 -6.80 -1.14
C LEU A 82 -3.82 -5.52 -0.29
N PRO A 83 -4.90 -5.09 0.40
CA PRO A 83 -4.82 -3.99 1.35
C PRO A 83 -3.86 -4.27 2.52
N TRP A 84 -3.83 -5.51 3.00
CA TRP A 84 -2.88 -5.92 4.04
C TRP A 84 -1.42 -5.76 3.61
N PHE A 85 -1.07 -6.08 2.37
CA PHE A 85 0.28 -5.89 1.85
C PHE A 85 0.70 -4.43 1.85
N ALA A 86 -0.18 -3.51 1.48
CA ALA A 86 0.10 -2.08 1.53
C ALA A 86 0.48 -1.63 2.95
N LEU A 87 -0.26 -2.10 3.96
CA LEU A 87 0.02 -1.85 5.37
C LEU A 87 1.36 -2.49 5.79
N ALA A 88 1.53 -3.79 5.53
CA ALA A 88 2.71 -4.54 5.96
C ALA A 88 4.01 -3.98 5.35
N GLU A 89 4.00 -3.63 4.07
CA GLU A 89 5.15 -3.03 3.39
C GLU A 89 5.47 -1.64 3.95
N SER A 90 4.45 -0.80 4.20
CA SER A 90 4.62 0.52 4.81
C SER A 90 5.26 0.44 6.18
N LEU A 91 4.80 -0.49 7.03
CA LEU A 91 5.36 -0.72 8.36
C LEU A 91 6.80 -1.25 8.28
N GLY A 92 7.06 -2.21 7.38
CA GLY A 92 8.40 -2.74 7.16
C GLY A 92 9.41 -1.65 6.77
N LYS A 93 9.04 -0.77 5.84
CA LYS A 93 9.88 0.35 5.41
C LYS A 93 10.07 1.43 6.50
N SER A 94 9.13 1.55 7.42
CA SER A 94 9.19 2.60 8.45
C SER A 94 10.31 2.41 9.47
N THR A 95 10.77 1.16 9.67
CA THR A 95 11.78 0.81 10.67
C THR A 95 13.19 1.33 10.33
N SER A 96 13.51 1.56 9.06
CA SER A 96 14.79 2.09 8.59
C SER A 96 14.70 3.49 7.99
N LEU A 97 13.49 4.06 7.93
CA LEU A 97 13.17 5.27 7.17
C LEU A 97 14.08 6.46 7.50
N LEU A 98 14.24 6.80 8.78
CA LEU A 98 15.03 7.96 9.21
C LEU A 98 16.53 7.71 9.05
N ILE A 99 16.98 6.46 9.23
CA ILE A 99 18.39 6.06 9.06
C ILE A 99 18.78 6.19 7.58
N GLU A 100 17.97 5.67 6.68
CA GLU A 100 18.22 5.74 5.23
C GLU A 100 18.21 7.17 4.69
N LYS A 101 17.37 8.03 5.24
CA LYS A 101 17.24 9.44 4.83
C LYS A 101 18.04 10.40 5.71
N ALA A 102 18.88 9.91 6.64
CA ALA A 102 19.67 10.73 7.56
C ALA A 102 20.53 11.78 6.85
N GLY A 103 21.18 11.39 5.72
CA GLY A 103 21.99 12.30 4.92
C GLY A 103 21.21 13.48 4.31
N LEU A 104 19.89 13.30 4.09
CA LEU A 104 19.01 14.37 3.62
C LEU A 104 18.59 15.29 4.77
N ILE A 105 18.24 14.69 5.91
CA ILE A 105 17.74 15.42 7.10
C ILE A 105 18.83 16.32 7.68
N THR A 106 20.09 15.89 7.67
CA THR A 106 21.21 16.61 8.27
C THR A 106 21.77 17.73 7.39
N LYS A 107 21.62 17.64 6.06
CA LYS A 107 22.24 18.59 5.12
C LYS A 107 21.34 19.75 4.70
N VAL A 108 20.03 19.63 4.85
CA VAL A 108 19.05 20.61 4.39
C VAL A 108 17.98 20.81 5.45
N LYS A 109 17.38 22.01 5.53
CA LYS A 109 16.16 22.25 6.33
C LYS A 109 14.98 21.49 5.70
N PHE A 110 14.92 20.19 5.97
CA PHE A 110 13.94 19.31 5.38
C PHE A 110 12.76 19.06 6.34
N PRO A 111 11.51 19.22 5.88
CA PRO A 111 10.34 18.92 6.72
C PRO A 111 10.20 17.40 6.87
N VAL A 112 10.74 16.86 7.96
CA VAL A 112 10.83 15.41 8.24
C VAL A 112 9.45 14.73 8.20
N GLN A 113 8.37 15.48 8.47
CA GLN A 113 6.98 15.00 8.41
C GLN A 113 6.56 14.47 7.03
N ILE A 114 7.26 14.85 5.95
CA ILE A 114 6.98 14.34 4.61
C ILE A 114 7.37 12.86 4.47
N LEU A 115 8.42 12.42 5.15
CA LEU A 115 8.97 11.07 5.00
C LEU A 115 7.98 9.95 5.36
N PRO A 116 7.28 9.99 6.52
CA PRO A 116 6.26 8.99 6.84
C PRO A 116 5.11 8.96 5.82
N VAL A 117 4.72 10.14 5.29
CA VAL A 117 3.66 10.22 4.28
C VAL A 117 4.10 9.53 2.98
N VAL A 118 5.31 9.81 2.49
CA VAL A 118 5.86 9.15 1.28
C VAL A 118 6.01 7.64 1.51
N CYS A 119 6.54 7.25 2.69
CA CYS A 119 6.73 5.86 3.07
C CYS A 119 5.42 5.05 3.07
N THR A 120 4.29 5.69 3.40
CA THR A 120 2.96 5.07 3.34
C THR A 120 2.37 5.15 1.93
N LEU A 121 2.50 6.30 1.26
CA LEU A 121 1.83 6.57 -0.01
C LEU A 121 2.34 5.65 -1.13
N VAL A 122 3.65 5.39 -1.19
CA VAL A 122 4.27 4.58 -2.25
C VAL A 122 3.77 3.13 -2.25
N PRO A 123 3.79 2.36 -1.14
CA PRO A 123 3.19 1.03 -1.09
C PRO A 123 1.69 1.04 -1.42
N TYR A 124 0.94 2.01 -0.89
CA TYR A 124 -0.49 2.13 -1.20
C TYR A 124 -0.75 2.35 -2.68
N MET A 125 0.03 3.21 -3.38
CA MET A 125 -0.07 3.37 -4.83
C MET A 125 0.18 2.06 -5.58
N THR A 126 1.23 1.32 -5.19
CA THR A 126 1.60 0.04 -5.80
C THR A 126 0.47 -0.98 -5.64
N HIS A 127 0.01 -1.19 -4.40
CA HIS A 127 -1.01 -2.22 -4.12
C HIS A 127 -2.42 -1.82 -4.57
N THR A 128 -2.73 -0.52 -4.65
CA THR A 128 -4.01 -0.03 -5.21
C THR A 128 -4.20 -0.47 -6.66
N ILE A 129 -3.13 -0.53 -7.44
CA ILE A 129 -3.21 -1.00 -8.83
C ILE A 129 -3.62 -2.47 -8.89
N GLY A 130 -2.97 -3.34 -8.10
CA GLY A 130 -3.34 -4.74 -8.00
C GLY A 130 -4.77 -4.95 -7.47
N PHE A 131 -5.15 -4.16 -6.46
CA PHE A 131 -6.49 -4.17 -5.90
C PHE A 131 -7.55 -3.72 -6.92
N GLY A 132 -7.26 -2.66 -7.68
CA GLY A 132 -8.12 -2.18 -8.77
C GLY A 132 -8.29 -3.22 -9.90
N LEU A 133 -7.23 -3.95 -10.26
CA LEU A 133 -7.31 -5.05 -11.24
C LEU A 133 -8.21 -6.18 -10.74
N LEU A 134 -8.09 -6.55 -9.46
CA LEU A 134 -8.94 -7.58 -8.86
C LEU A 134 -10.41 -7.14 -8.82
N LEU A 135 -10.68 -5.91 -8.40
CA LEU A 135 -12.05 -5.36 -8.41
C LEU A 135 -12.63 -5.29 -9.83
N GLY A 136 -11.82 -4.86 -10.81
CA GLY A 136 -12.19 -4.86 -12.22
C GLY A 136 -12.56 -6.26 -12.73
N TYR A 137 -11.75 -7.27 -12.41
CA TYR A 137 -12.03 -8.65 -12.74
C TYR A 137 -13.35 -9.13 -12.12
N LEU A 138 -13.58 -8.87 -10.83
CA LEU A 138 -14.82 -9.24 -10.14
C LEU A 138 -16.05 -8.53 -10.72
N ALA A 139 -15.90 -7.26 -11.11
CA ALA A 139 -16.98 -6.53 -11.79
C ALA A 139 -17.37 -7.17 -13.13
N LEU A 140 -16.38 -7.60 -13.92
CA LEU A 140 -16.62 -8.31 -15.19
C LEU A 140 -17.31 -9.67 -15.00
N GLN A 141 -17.08 -10.32 -13.87
CA GLN A 141 -17.74 -11.58 -13.50
C GLN A 141 -19.17 -11.37 -12.93
N GLY A 142 -19.62 -10.13 -12.81
CA GLY A 142 -20.95 -9.80 -12.31
C GLY A 142 -21.09 -9.71 -10.79
N TYR A 143 -19.98 -9.76 -10.04
CA TYR A 143 -19.98 -9.63 -8.56
C TYR A 143 -20.09 -8.17 -8.09
N PHE A 144 -20.73 -7.30 -8.84
CA PHE A 144 -20.89 -5.89 -8.44
C PHE A 144 -21.99 -5.74 -7.39
N SER A 145 -21.68 -5.06 -6.29
CA SER A 145 -22.62 -4.76 -5.22
C SER A 145 -22.55 -3.27 -4.83
N ALA A 146 -23.67 -2.72 -4.37
CA ALA A 146 -23.71 -1.36 -3.81
C ALA A 146 -22.75 -1.17 -2.61
N LEU A 147 -22.41 -2.25 -1.91
CA LEU A 147 -21.43 -2.22 -0.82
C LEU A 147 -20.01 -1.80 -1.27
N TRP A 148 -19.70 -1.92 -2.56
CA TRP A 148 -18.41 -1.48 -3.10
C TRP A 148 -18.19 0.02 -2.97
N LEU A 149 -19.25 0.82 -2.82
CA LEU A 149 -19.14 2.25 -2.54
C LEU A 149 -18.42 2.57 -1.22
N TRP A 150 -18.39 1.60 -0.29
CA TRP A 150 -17.67 1.74 0.97
C TRP A 150 -16.17 1.43 0.87
N ILE A 151 -15.74 0.75 -0.18
CA ILE A 151 -14.33 0.36 -0.37
C ILE A 151 -13.38 1.58 -0.30
N PRO A 152 -13.62 2.69 -1.02
CA PRO A 152 -12.75 3.86 -0.93
C PRO A 152 -12.67 4.45 0.48
N ALA A 153 -13.79 4.48 1.21
CA ALA A 153 -13.82 4.99 2.57
C ALA A 153 -13.02 4.11 3.54
N ILE A 154 -13.20 2.79 3.45
CA ILE A 154 -12.45 1.81 4.26
C ILE A 154 -10.96 1.88 3.94
N TYR A 155 -10.60 1.95 2.65
CA TYR A 155 -9.22 2.04 2.21
C TYR A 155 -8.53 3.34 2.65
N LEU A 156 -9.27 4.45 2.64
CA LEU A 156 -8.80 5.73 3.18
C LEU A 156 -8.59 5.67 4.69
N MET A 157 -9.52 5.07 5.44
CA MET A 157 -9.36 4.85 6.89
C MET A 157 -8.09 4.02 7.18
N GLN A 158 -7.89 2.94 6.44
CA GLN A 158 -6.69 2.11 6.57
C GLN A 158 -5.43 2.89 6.26
N PHE A 159 -5.42 3.70 5.19
CA PHE A 159 -4.30 4.58 4.85
C PHE A 159 -3.94 5.54 5.99
N LEU A 160 -4.92 6.24 6.55
CA LEU A 160 -4.72 7.17 7.66
C LEU A 160 -4.20 6.46 8.91
N PHE A 161 -4.75 5.29 9.22
CA PHE A 161 -4.29 4.46 10.33
C PHE A 161 -2.82 4.02 10.13
N THR A 162 -2.49 3.52 8.94
CA THR A 162 -1.12 3.11 8.59
C THR A 162 -0.15 4.27 8.67
N MET A 163 -0.51 5.44 8.16
CA MET A 163 0.29 6.66 8.24
C MET A 163 0.59 7.04 9.70
N GLY A 164 -0.39 6.92 10.60
CA GLY A 164 -0.19 7.13 12.03
C GLY A 164 0.81 6.14 12.62
N LEU A 165 0.68 4.84 12.32
CA LEU A 165 1.61 3.81 12.80
C LEU A 165 3.03 4.00 12.26
N VAL A 166 3.17 4.27 10.94
CA VAL A 166 4.46 4.55 10.30
C VAL A 166 5.16 5.74 10.97
N SER A 167 4.40 6.78 11.31
CA SER A 167 4.95 7.96 12.00
C SER A 167 5.47 7.65 13.40
N ILE A 168 4.75 6.80 14.14
CA ILE A 168 5.18 6.36 15.48
C ILE A 168 6.43 5.47 15.38
N ILE A 169 6.41 4.48 14.50
CA ILE A 169 7.53 3.53 14.35
C ILE A 169 8.78 4.26 13.88
N SER A 170 8.67 5.13 12.87
CA SER A 170 9.81 5.88 12.36
C SER A 170 10.39 6.89 13.38
N ALA A 171 9.59 7.36 14.35
CA ALA A 171 10.07 8.22 15.43
C ALA A 171 10.78 7.43 16.53
N LEU A 172 10.55 6.12 16.63
CA LEU A 172 11.15 5.23 17.63
C LEU A 172 12.40 4.50 17.11
N SER A 173 12.64 4.46 15.80
CA SER A 173 13.79 3.85 15.17
C SER A 173 15.00 4.80 15.11
#